data_6fa99e87aba2ebff2ce903995c387dd4
#
_entry.id   6fa99e87aba2ebff2ce903995c387dd4
#
_cell.length_a   1.000
_cell.length_b   1.000
_cell.length_c   1.000
_cell.angle_alpha   90.00
_cell.angle_beta   90.00
_cell.angle_gamma   90.00
#
_symmetry.space_group_name_H-M   'P 1'
#
loop_
_entity.id
_entity.type
_entity.pdbx_description
1 polymer ?
#
loop_
_entity_poly.entity_id
_entity_poly.type
_entity_poly.pdbx_seq_one_letter_code
_entity_poly.pdbx_strand_id
1 'polypeptide(L)'
;ADLESHGCVEVYYDYKWDYSDYNGIAMLASDARFGNAIKDRAECLVKRDINRPCVVFWSLGNESGYGKNMLDEAELIKRLDDTRLVHYESTHCLDGTSDSVLDVVSGMYWDLNGLKGYLEKPEENRPLVQCEYCHAMGNGPGDLEDYHNVFYSNELFCGGFVWEWCDHSVPLGKTAEGKIKYGYGGDFGERHNDSNFCMDGLVYPDRTPHTGLLEVKQVYRPVRVTKGESEG
;
A
#
# COMPACT_ATOMS: atom_id res chain seq x y z
N ALA A 1 -4.93 -0.23 7.31
CA ALA A 1 -6.05 0.08 6.41
C ALA A 1 -7.34 -0.46 6.98
N ASP A 2 -8.42 0.24 6.78
CA ASP A 2 -9.71 -0.09 7.36
C ASP A 2 -10.81 -0.36 6.32
N LEU A 3 -10.76 0.29 5.18
CA LEU A 3 -11.70 0.14 4.08
C LEU A 3 -11.01 -0.31 2.80
N GLU A 4 -11.58 -1.32 2.16
CA GLU A 4 -11.24 -1.74 0.81
C GLU A 4 -12.51 -2.10 0.04
N SER A 5 -12.81 -1.44 -1.07
CA SER A 5 -14.07 -1.61 -1.80
C SER A 5 -13.92 -1.86 -3.30
N HIS A 6 -12.75 -1.71 -3.89
CA HIS A 6 -12.59 -1.79 -5.35
C HIS A 6 -12.99 -3.18 -5.90
N GLY A 7 -12.59 -4.26 -5.27
CA GLY A 7 -12.94 -5.61 -5.72
C GLY A 7 -14.44 -5.88 -5.76
N CYS A 8 -15.22 -5.34 -4.82
CA CYS A 8 -16.68 -5.45 -4.85
C CYS A 8 -17.29 -4.69 -6.03
N VAL A 9 -16.77 -3.52 -6.32
CA VAL A 9 -17.28 -2.67 -7.40
C VAL A 9 -16.97 -3.28 -8.76
N GLU A 10 -15.77 -3.77 -8.98
CA GLU A 10 -15.35 -4.43 -10.23
C GLU A 10 -16.22 -5.65 -10.57
N VAL A 11 -16.48 -6.50 -9.60
CA VAL A 11 -17.23 -7.75 -9.79
C VAL A 11 -18.69 -7.49 -10.11
N TYR A 12 -19.32 -6.51 -9.45
CA TYR A 12 -20.79 -6.32 -9.53
C TYR A 12 -21.23 -5.26 -10.51
N TYR A 13 -20.34 -4.34 -10.93
CA TYR A 13 -20.74 -3.17 -11.70
C TYR A 13 -20.01 -3.02 -13.05
N ASP A 14 -19.26 -4.04 -13.49
CA ASP A 14 -18.46 -4.00 -14.73
C ASP A 14 -17.64 -2.72 -14.86
N TYR A 15 -16.95 -2.40 -13.78
CA TYR A 15 -16.30 -1.14 -13.54
C TYR A 15 -15.02 -0.99 -14.37
N LYS A 16 -14.84 0.15 -14.99
CA LYS A 16 -13.53 0.56 -15.55
C LYS A 16 -12.80 1.36 -14.50
N TRP A 17 -11.52 1.09 -14.32
CA TRP A 17 -10.65 1.79 -13.38
C TRP A 17 -10.68 3.32 -13.59
N ASP A 18 -11.66 3.98 -13.02
CA ASP A 18 -11.80 5.42 -12.98
C ASP A 18 -12.08 5.84 -11.54
N TYR A 19 -11.02 6.19 -10.84
CA TYR A 19 -11.10 6.62 -9.45
C TYR A 19 -11.92 7.90 -9.23
N SER A 20 -12.24 8.62 -10.30
CA SER A 20 -13.10 9.82 -10.25
C SER A 20 -14.59 9.50 -10.28
N ASP A 21 -14.97 8.28 -10.62
CA ASP A 21 -16.38 7.89 -10.70
C ASP A 21 -16.93 7.52 -9.32
N TYR A 22 -17.72 8.42 -8.77
CA TYR A 22 -18.43 8.22 -7.49
C TYR A 22 -19.45 7.07 -7.51
N ASN A 23 -19.89 6.61 -8.67
CA ASN A 23 -20.73 5.42 -8.82
C ASN A 23 -19.89 4.12 -8.89
N GLY A 24 -18.58 4.26 -8.93
CA GLY A 24 -17.62 3.17 -8.95
C GLY A 24 -16.93 2.98 -7.59
N ILE A 25 -15.61 2.99 -7.62
CA ILE A 25 -14.73 2.73 -6.45
C ILE A 25 -15.05 3.63 -5.26
N ALA A 26 -15.36 4.90 -5.47
CA ALA A 26 -15.66 5.87 -4.41
C ALA A 26 -17.08 5.74 -3.82
N MET A 27 -17.88 4.79 -4.25
CA MET A 27 -19.28 4.68 -3.82
C MET A 27 -19.41 4.58 -2.30
N LEU A 28 -18.68 3.70 -1.65
CA LEU A 28 -18.75 3.53 -0.19
C LEU A 28 -18.14 4.73 0.55
N ALA A 29 -17.07 5.30 0.01
CA ALA A 29 -16.42 6.48 0.57
C ALA A 29 -17.33 7.74 0.54
N SER A 30 -18.32 7.76 -0.35
CA SER A 30 -19.19 8.93 -0.58
C SER A 30 -20.62 8.77 -0.06
N ASP A 31 -21.14 7.54 0.01
CA ASP A 31 -22.51 7.30 0.44
C ASP A 31 -22.67 7.42 1.96
N ALA A 32 -23.46 8.40 2.39
CA ALA A 32 -23.72 8.69 3.81
C ALA A 32 -24.26 7.49 4.62
N ARG A 33 -24.87 6.49 3.96
CA ARG A 33 -25.36 5.28 4.62
C ARG A 33 -24.23 4.46 5.26
N PHE A 34 -23.02 4.53 4.71
CA PHE A 34 -21.85 3.81 5.20
C PHE A 34 -21.03 4.59 6.23
N GLY A 35 -21.24 5.91 6.37
CA GLY A 35 -20.40 6.77 7.21
C GLY A 35 -20.30 6.34 8.68
N ASN A 36 -21.38 5.82 9.27
CA ASN A 36 -21.33 5.33 10.64
C ASN A 36 -20.54 4.01 10.77
N ALA A 37 -20.68 3.12 9.79
CA ALA A 37 -19.94 1.85 9.79
C ALA A 37 -18.43 2.08 9.61
N ILE A 38 -18.04 3.01 8.75
CA ILE A 38 -16.63 3.41 8.54
C ILE A 38 -16.06 4.00 9.83
N LYS A 39 -16.76 4.95 10.45
CA LYS A 39 -16.32 5.54 11.73
C LYS A 39 -16.20 4.53 12.87
N ASP A 40 -17.12 3.57 12.96
CA ASP A 40 -17.08 2.51 13.98
C ASP A 40 -15.81 1.63 13.79
N ARG A 41 -15.46 1.29 12.53
CA ARG A 41 -14.25 0.55 12.21
C ARG A 41 -12.99 1.29 12.60
N ALA A 42 -12.90 2.57 12.24
CA ALA A 42 -11.77 3.41 12.59
C ALA A 42 -11.61 3.55 14.11
N GLU A 43 -12.70 3.75 14.84
CA GLU A 43 -12.69 3.84 16.29
C GLU A 43 -12.22 2.52 16.93
N CYS A 44 -12.72 1.39 16.45
CA CYS A 44 -12.28 0.07 16.92
C CYS A 44 -10.80 -0.18 16.63
N LEU A 45 -10.31 0.19 15.44
CA LEU A 45 -8.91 0.06 15.05
C LEU A 45 -8.00 0.86 15.99
N VAL A 46 -8.29 2.14 16.17
CA VAL A 46 -7.48 3.01 17.03
C VAL A 46 -7.51 2.54 18.48
N LYS A 47 -8.69 2.28 19.04
CA LYS A 47 -8.83 1.82 20.43
C LYS A 47 -8.10 0.51 20.71
N ARG A 48 -8.08 -0.41 19.75
CA ARG A 48 -7.37 -1.69 19.87
C ARG A 48 -5.84 -1.51 19.88
N ASP A 49 -5.33 -0.63 19.03
CA ASP A 49 -3.92 -0.61 18.67
C ASP A 49 -3.16 0.66 19.10
N ILE A 50 -3.82 1.62 19.75
CA ILE A 50 -3.21 2.89 20.19
C ILE A 50 -1.98 2.69 21.09
N ASN A 51 -1.95 1.63 21.88
CA ASN A 51 -0.82 1.30 22.77
C ASN A 51 0.25 0.44 22.08
N ARG A 52 0.18 0.25 20.77
CA ARG A 52 1.17 -0.53 20.02
C ARG A 52 2.25 0.38 19.45
N PRO A 53 3.49 0.34 19.94
CA PRO A 53 4.55 1.24 19.51
C PRO A 53 5.01 1.00 18.06
N CYS A 54 4.69 -0.14 17.47
CA CYS A 54 4.98 -0.46 16.07
C CYS A 54 4.02 0.21 15.08
N VAL A 55 2.89 0.74 15.54
CA VAL A 55 1.99 1.53 14.68
C VAL A 55 2.55 2.93 14.53
N VAL A 56 2.86 3.33 13.31
CA VAL A 56 3.46 4.63 12.97
C VAL A 56 2.45 5.55 12.31
N PHE A 57 1.58 4.99 11.46
CA PHE A 57 0.52 5.68 10.76
C PHE A 57 -0.83 5.02 11.02
N TRP A 58 -1.89 5.82 11.00
CA TRP A 58 -3.26 5.36 10.83
C TRP A 58 -3.63 5.50 9.36
N SER A 59 -3.94 4.41 8.68
CA SER A 59 -4.35 4.41 7.28
C SER A 59 -5.86 4.16 7.18
N LEU A 60 -6.56 5.03 6.43
CA LEU A 60 -8.02 4.98 6.31
C LEU A 60 -8.50 3.75 5.54
N GLY A 61 -7.75 3.35 4.51
CA GLY A 61 -8.16 2.23 3.67
C GLY A 61 -7.18 1.98 2.53
N ASN A 62 -7.68 1.26 1.52
CA ASN A 62 -6.94 0.93 0.32
C ASN A 62 -7.86 0.98 -0.91
N GLU A 63 -7.43 1.65 -1.98
CA GLU A 63 -8.07 1.69 -3.30
C GLU A 63 -9.61 1.81 -3.27
N SER A 64 -10.14 2.64 -2.39
CA SER A 64 -11.59 2.77 -2.15
C SER A 64 -12.15 4.13 -2.53
N GLY A 65 -11.40 4.88 -3.33
CA GLY A 65 -11.74 6.24 -3.69
C GLY A 65 -11.69 7.19 -2.49
N TYR A 66 -12.08 8.42 -2.69
CA TYR A 66 -12.06 9.44 -1.63
C TYR A 66 -13.36 10.21 -1.61
N GLY A 67 -13.95 10.36 -0.43
CA GLY A 67 -15.22 11.04 -0.27
C GLY A 67 -15.42 11.50 1.18
N LYS A 68 -16.61 12.03 1.45
CA LYS A 68 -16.90 12.61 2.76
C LYS A 68 -16.70 11.64 3.93
N ASN A 69 -17.00 10.36 3.75
CA ASN A 69 -16.84 9.38 4.82
C ASN A 69 -15.37 9.21 5.21
N MET A 70 -14.44 9.29 4.23
CA MET A 70 -12.99 9.22 4.49
C MET A 70 -12.50 10.48 5.22
N LEU A 71 -13.03 11.65 4.88
CA LEU A 71 -12.75 12.89 5.61
C LEU A 71 -13.22 12.80 7.07
N ASP A 72 -14.47 12.39 7.28
CA ASP A 72 -15.03 12.21 8.62
C ASP A 72 -14.26 11.18 9.45
N GLU A 73 -13.78 10.11 8.81
CA GLU A 73 -12.94 9.09 9.40
C GLU A 73 -11.58 9.66 9.84
N ALA A 74 -10.88 10.37 8.94
CA ALA A 74 -9.60 11.00 9.24
C ALA A 74 -9.70 11.97 10.43
N GLU A 75 -10.73 12.81 10.44
CA GLU A 75 -11.00 13.71 11.56
C GLU A 75 -11.29 12.97 12.87
N LEU A 76 -12.00 11.83 12.81
CA LEU A 76 -12.26 11.00 13.97
C LEU A 76 -10.97 10.41 14.53
N ILE A 77 -10.13 9.84 13.66
CA ILE A 77 -8.84 9.27 14.05
C ILE A 77 -7.97 10.32 14.73
N LYS A 78 -7.85 11.53 14.16
CA LYS A 78 -7.08 12.62 14.77
C LYS A 78 -7.61 13.07 16.14
N ARG A 79 -8.91 12.96 16.37
CA ARG A 79 -9.47 13.22 17.71
C ARG A 79 -9.19 12.11 18.72
N LEU A 80 -9.04 10.85 18.25
CA LEU A 80 -8.77 9.70 19.11
C LEU A 80 -7.28 9.55 19.41
N ASP A 81 -6.42 9.91 18.45
CA ASP A 81 -4.96 9.88 18.57
C ASP A 81 -4.34 11.03 17.77
N ASP A 82 -3.87 12.04 18.45
CA ASP A 82 -3.18 13.21 17.89
C ASP A 82 -1.66 13.02 17.81
N THR A 83 -1.16 11.84 18.16
CA THR A 83 0.29 11.57 18.21
C THR A 83 0.83 10.87 16.96
N ARG A 84 -0.03 10.29 16.13
CA ARG A 84 0.33 9.58 14.91
C ARG A 84 -0.26 10.24 13.66
N LEU A 85 0.47 10.07 12.56
CA LEU A 85 0.08 10.61 11.27
C LEU A 85 -1.08 9.84 10.67
N VAL A 86 -1.96 10.52 9.96
CA VAL A 86 -3.07 9.93 9.21
C VAL A 86 -2.71 9.88 7.73
N HIS A 87 -2.87 8.73 7.14
CA HIS A 87 -2.50 8.35 5.79
C HIS A 87 -3.69 7.86 4.98
N TYR A 88 -3.72 8.19 3.70
CA TYR A 88 -4.55 7.54 2.69
C TYR A 88 -3.99 7.81 1.29
N GLU A 89 -4.01 6.79 0.40
CA GLU A 89 -3.39 6.90 -0.92
C GLU A 89 -4.33 7.43 -2.02
N SER A 90 -5.65 7.16 -1.91
CA SER A 90 -6.62 7.51 -2.98
C SER A 90 -7.03 8.98 -3.02
N THR A 91 -6.22 9.89 -2.51
CA THR A 91 -6.53 11.34 -2.47
C THR A 91 -6.54 12.00 -3.84
N HIS A 92 -5.89 11.40 -4.82
CA HIS A 92 -5.88 11.88 -6.20
C HIS A 92 -7.26 11.84 -6.88
N CYS A 93 -8.24 11.18 -6.25
CA CYS A 93 -9.63 11.11 -6.75
C CYS A 93 -10.44 12.38 -6.48
N LEU A 94 -9.88 13.37 -5.80
CA LEU A 94 -10.57 14.62 -5.49
C LEU A 94 -10.12 15.75 -6.40
N ASP A 95 -11.06 16.31 -7.15
CA ASP A 95 -10.88 17.57 -7.87
C ASP A 95 -10.67 18.73 -6.87
N GLY A 96 -9.41 18.99 -6.50
CA GLY A 96 -9.01 20.22 -5.80
C GLY A 96 -9.63 20.46 -4.42
N THR A 97 -10.37 19.53 -3.85
CA THR A 97 -10.80 19.63 -2.47
C THR A 97 -9.66 19.21 -1.55
N SER A 98 -9.45 20.00 -0.54
CA SER A 98 -8.36 19.90 0.41
C SER A 98 -8.29 18.51 1.06
N ASP A 99 -7.24 17.79 0.74
CA ASP A 99 -6.76 16.64 1.51
C ASP A 99 -5.97 17.09 2.77
N SER A 100 -6.21 18.33 3.20
CA SER A 100 -5.50 18.99 4.32
C SER A 100 -5.64 18.26 5.66
N VAL A 101 -6.58 17.32 5.74
CA VAL A 101 -6.74 16.47 6.91
C VAL A 101 -5.70 15.35 6.96
N LEU A 102 -5.05 15.01 5.85
CA LEU A 102 -4.03 13.98 5.77
C LEU A 102 -2.63 14.57 6.02
N ASP A 103 -1.83 13.85 6.76
CA ASP A 103 -0.51 14.32 7.20
C ASP A 103 0.62 13.93 6.24
N VAL A 104 0.38 12.93 5.39
CA VAL A 104 1.36 12.43 4.41
C VAL A 104 0.74 12.36 3.02
N VAL A 105 1.55 12.59 2.01
CA VAL A 105 1.22 12.29 0.62
C VAL A 105 1.57 10.84 0.35
N SER A 106 0.70 10.13 -0.35
CA SER A 106 0.91 8.72 -0.65
C SER A 106 0.53 8.40 -2.08
N GLY A 107 1.16 7.39 -2.62
CA GLY A 107 0.86 6.83 -3.93
C GLY A 107 1.34 5.40 -4.04
N MET A 108 0.92 4.76 -5.12
CA MET A 108 1.31 3.42 -5.49
C MET A 108 2.12 3.46 -6.78
N TYR A 109 3.23 2.75 -6.81
CA TYR A 109 4.02 2.50 -8.02
C TYR A 109 4.44 3.76 -8.80
N TRP A 110 4.60 4.90 -8.12
CA TRP A 110 5.18 6.05 -8.79
C TRP A 110 6.59 5.71 -9.27
N ASP A 111 6.87 6.03 -10.52
CA ASP A 111 8.20 5.85 -11.06
C ASP A 111 9.19 6.88 -10.47
N LEU A 112 10.47 6.69 -10.76
CA LEU A 112 11.54 7.56 -10.25
C LEU A 112 11.38 9.03 -10.68
N ASN A 113 10.76 9.28 -11.84
CA ASN A 113 10.51 10.64 -12.31
C ASN A 113 9.34 11.28 -11.56
N GLY A 114 8.27 10.53 -11.31
CA GLY A 114 7.14 10.95 -10.49
C GLY A 114 7.58 11.35 -9.07
N LEU A 115 8.44 10.54 -8.45
CA LEU A 115 9.02 10.85 -7.15
C LEU A 115 9.85 12.13 -7.17
N LYS A 116 10.73 12.29 -8.16
CA LYS A 116 11.53 13.51 -8.31
C LYS A 116 10.65 14.73 -8.58
N GLY A 117 9.62 14.59 -9.43
CA GLY A 117 8.66 15.66 -9.72
C GLY A 117 7.88 16.13 -8.48
N TYR A 118 7.73 15.27 -7.47
CA TYR A 118 7.13 15.68 -6.20
C TYR A 118 7.92 16.81 -5.52
N LEU A 119 9.25 16.76 -5.55
CA LEU A 119 10.13 17.78 -4.96
C LEU A 119 10.09 19.11 -5.70
N GLU A 120 9.54 19.14 -6.91
CA GLU A 120 9.42 20.36 -7.72
C GLU A 120 8.13 21.15 -7.41
N LYS A 121 7.28 20.66 -6.50
CA LYS A 121 6.03 21.30 -6.06
C LYS A 121 6.31 22.19 -4.84
N PRO A 122 6.46 23.50 -5.01
CA PRO A 122 6.88 24.37 -3.91
C PRO A 122 5.82 24.55 -2.80
N GLU A 123 4.56 24.28 -3.11
CA GLU A 123 3.43 24.35 -2.18
C GLU A 123 3.28 23.11 -1.32
N GLU A 124 3.88 21.98 -1.73
CA GLU A 124 3.76 20.71 -1.03
C GLU A 124 5.00 20.46 -0.16
N ASN A 125 4.78 20.32 1.12
CA ASN A 125 5.83 20.11 2.13
C ASN A 125 5.55 18.93 3.06
N ARG A 126 4.51 18.14 2.78
CA ARG A 126 4.20 16.92 3.56
C ARG A 126 5.19 15.81 3.20
N PRO A 127 5.48 14.92 4.14
CA PRO A 127 6.26 13.72 3.80
C PRO A 127 5.52 12.84 2.79
N LEU A 128 6.29 12.21 1.88
CA LEU A 128 5.76 11.27 0.89
C LEU A 128 6.15 9.84 1.24
N VAL A 129 5.16 8.94 1.14
CA VAL A 129 5.36 7.50 1.25
C VAL A 129 4.80 6.79 0.02
N GLN A 130 5.51 5.82 -0.53
CA GLN A 130 4.90 4.87 -1.46
C GLN A 130 4.30 3.73 -0.65
N CYS A 131 2.98 3.72 -0.49
CA CYS A 131 2.30 2.65 0.26
C CYS A 131 2.42 1.30 -0.44
N GLU A 132 2.68 1.30 -1.76
CA GLU A 132 3.07 0.13 -2.53
C GLU A 132 4.10 0.51 -3.59
N TYR A 133 5.16 -0.28 -3.73
CA TYR A 133 6.13 -0.12 -4.79
C TYR A 133 6.87 -1.44 -5.08
N CYS A 134 7.56 -1.52 -6.21
CA CYS A 134 8.40 -2.66 -6.59
C CYS A 134 7.66 -4.00 -6.44
N HIS A 135 6.53 -4.15 -7.13
CA HIS A 135 5.68 -5.35 -7.10
C HIS A 135 6.50 -6.63 -7.30
N ALA A 136 6.44 -7.56 -6.33
CA ALA A 136 7.32 -8.71 -6.28
C ALA A 136 6.88 -9.90 -7.15
N MET A 137 5.78 -9.77 -7.89
CA MET A 137 5.28 -10.83 -8.77
C MET A 137 6.27 -11.18 -9.87
N GLY A 138 6.39 -12.46 -10.18
CA GLY A 138 7.21 -12.97 -11.27
C GLY A 138 8.70 -12.73 -11.04
N ASN A 139 9.32 -11.89 -11.86
CA ASN A 139 10.74 -11.50 -11.77
C ASN A 139 11.00 -10.28 -10.86
N GLY A 140 9.93 -9.73 -10.23
CA GLY A 140 10.07 -8.66 -9.26
C GLY A 140 10.67 -9.13 -7.92
N PRO A 141 10.93 -8.17 -7.02
CA PRO A 141 10.93 -6.74 -7.24
C PRO A 141 12.16 -6.27 -8.00
N GLY A 142 12.03 -5.18 -8.79
CA GLY A 142 13.12 -4.56 -9.54
C GLY A 142 13.41 -3.14 -9.07
N ASP A 143 14.56 -2.60 -9.52
CA ASP A 143 14.97 -1.20 -9.33
C ASP A 143 15.05 -0.71 -7.87
N LEU A 144 15.06 -1.62 -6.90
CA LEU A 144 15.04 -1.32 -5.45
C LEU A 144 16.15 -0.36 -5.02
N GLU A 145 17.36 -0.54 -5.56
CA GLU A 145 18.50 0.33 -5.24
C GLU A 145 18.29 1.75 -5.76
N ASP A 146 17.66 1.92 -6.94
CA ASP A 146 17.37 3.23 -7.52
C ASP A 146 16.31 3.96 -6.71
N TYR A 147 15.23 3.28 -6.30
CA TYR A 147 14.24 3.81 -5.38
C TYR A 147 14.86 4.18 -4.03
N HIS A 148 15.69 3.30 -3.48
CA HIS A 148 16.39 3.58 -2.22
C HIS A 148 17.21 4.87 -2.32
N ASN A 149 17.97 5.06 -3.40
CA ASN A 149 18.76 6.26 -3.61
C ASN A 149 17.89 7.53 -3.69
N VAL A 150 16.71 7.45 -4.33
CA VAL A 150 15.76 8.57 -4.35
C VAL A 150 15.20 8.82 -2.95
N PHE A 151 14.75 7.81 -2.22
CA PHE A 151 14.22 7.98 -0.88
C PHE A 151 15.21 8.60 0.10
N TYR A 152 16.49 8.27 -0.02
CA TYR A 152 17.53 8.86 0.83
C TYR A 152 18.09 10.19 0.31
N SER A 153 17.63 10.68 -0.85
CA SER A 153 18.10 11.95 -1.42
C SER A 153 17.46 13.18 -0.79
N ASN A 154 16.32 13.04 -0.10
CA ASN A 154 15.58 14.16 0.46
C ASN A 154 14.76 13.74 1.67
N GLU A 155 14.70 14.59 2.69
CA GLU A 155 14.00 14.36 3.96
C GLU A 155 12.46 14.29 3.82
N LEU A 156 11.89 14.75 2.70
CA LEU A 156 10.46 14.62 2.43
C LEU A 156 10.05 13.18 2.08
N PHE A 157 10.99 12.29 1.76
CA PHE A 157 10.67 10.91 1.48
C PHE A 157 10.70 10.05 2.74
N CYS A 158 9.56 9.43 3.07
CA CYS A 158 9.47 8.43 4.14
C CYS A 158 9.95 7.05 3.70
N GLY A 159 10.01 6.79 2.39
CA GLY A 159 10.29 5.46 1.82
C GLY A 159 9.07 4.80 1.21
N GLY A 160 9.06 3.47 1.20
CA GLY A 160 7.95 2.70 0.61
C GLY A 160 7.87 1.28 1.14
N PHE A 161 6.74 0.64 0.82
CA PHE A 161 6.46 -0.75 1.17
C PHE A 161 6.40 -1.59 -0.09
N VAL A 162 7.24 -2.62 -0.18
CA VAL A 162 7.20 -3.56 -1.30
C VAL A 162 5.88 -4.32 -1.28
N TRP A 163 5.17 -4.36 -2.39
CA TRP A 163 4.03 -5.24 -2.58
C TRP A 163 4.50 -6.56 -3.16
N GLU A 164 4.47 -7.70 -2.45
CA GLU A 164 4.10 -7.75 -1.05
C GLU A 164 4.98 -8.74 -0.27
N TRP A 165 4.60 -9.04 0.97
CA TRP A 165 5.42 -9.89 1.83
C TRP A 165 5.33 -11.37 1.50
N CYS A 166 4.12 -11.90 1.26
CA CYS A 166 3.91 -13.34 1.22
C CYS A 166 2.88 -13.76 0.17
N ASP A 167 3.24 -14.73 -0.67
CA ASP A 167 2.28 -15.36 -1.58
C ASP A 167 1.02 -15.83 -0.88
N HIS A 168 -0.15 -15.49 -1.44
CA HIS A 168 -1.46 -15.91 -0.95
C HIS A 168 -1.94 -17.17 -1.67
N SER A 169 -1.28 -18.28 -1.45
CA SER A 169 -1.63 -19.57 -2.06
C SER A 169 -1.75 -20.67 -1.02
N VAL A 170 -2.47 -21.72 -1.38
CA VAL A 170 -2.81 -22.83 -0.48
C VAL A 170 -2.08 -24.10 -0.93
N PRO A 171 -1.40 -24.84 -0.02
CA PRO A 171 -0.74 -26.07 -0.39
C PRO A 171 -1.75 -27.17 -0.78
N LEU A 172 -1.61 -27.70 -2.00
CA LEU A 172 -2.46 -28.79 -2.56
C LEU A 172 -1.83 -30.18 -2.44
N GLY A 173 -0.64 -30.28 -1.82
CA GLY A 173 0.10 -31.51 -1.73
C GLY A 173 1.49 -31.41 -2.34
N LYS A 174 2.03 -32.51 -2.86
CA LYS A 174 3.38 -32.53 -3.43
C LYS A 174 3.39 -33.05 -4.87
N THR A 175 4.35 -32.60 -5.65
CA THR A 175 4.69 -33.15 -6.96
C THR A 175 5.35 -34.51 -6.79
N ALA A 176 5.55 -35.24 -7.91
CA ALA A 176 6.27 -36.52 -7.91
C ALA A 176 7.72 -36.38 -7.39
N GLU A 177 8.33 -35.20 -7.57
CA GLU A 177 9.68 -34.87 -7.12
C GLU A 177 9.71 -34.36 -5.68
N GLY A 178 8.55 -34.37 -4.97
CA GLY A 178 8.44 -34.00 -3.57
C GLY A 178 8.32 -32.47 -3.30
N LYS A 179 8.24 -31.63 -4.34
CA LYS A 179 8.01 -30.19 -4.19
C LYS A 179 6.57 -29.91 -3.80
N ILE A 180 6.35 -28.89 -2.98
CA ILE A 180 5.00 -28.43 -2.62
C ILE A 180 4.31 -27.90 -3.88
N LYS A 181 3.08 -28.34 -4.12
CA LYS A 181 2.19 -27.79 -5.13
C LYS A 181 1.26 -26.80 -4.45
N TYR A 182 1.22 -25.57 -4.92
CA TYR A 182 0.31 -24.54 -4.45
C TYR A 182 -0.84 -24.33 -5.42
N GLY A 183 -2.01 -24.02 -4.89
CA GLY A 183 -3.19 -23.58 -5.63
C GLY A 183 -3.56 -22.16 -5.32
N TYR A 184 -4.12 -21.47 -6.29
CA TYR A 184 -4.53 -20.06 -6.21
C TYR A 184 -5.84 -19.85 -6.99
N GLY A 185 -6.16 -18.60 -7.34
CA GLY A 185 -7.44 -18.23 -7.96
C GLY A 185 -7.85 -19.10 -9.15
N GLY A 186 -9.05 -19.67 -9.08
CA GLY A 186 -9.63 -20.59 -10.08
C GLY A 186 -9.36 -22.06 -9.81
N ASP A 187 -8.35 -22.42 -9.01
CA ASP A 187 -8.00 -23.83 -8.74
C ASP A 187 -9.02 -24.57 -7.86
N PHE A 188 -9.92 -23.83 -7.21
CA PHE A 188 -10.97 -24.38 -6.33
C PHE A 188 -12.36 -24.31 -6.96
N GLY A 189 -12.47 -23.91 -8.24
CA GLY A 189 -13.73 -23.85 -8.98
C GLY A 189 -14.52 -22.55 -8.80
N GLU A 190 -13.97 -21.55 -8.16
CA GLU A 190 -14.55 -20.21 -8.04
C GLU A 190 -14.55 -19.49 -9.39
N ARG A 191 -15.64 -18.74 -9.67
CA ARG A 191 -15.84 -18.06 -10.96
C ARG A 191 -15.15 -16.72 -11.09
N HIS A 192 -15.08 -15.98 -9.99
CA HIS A 192 -14.47 -14.65 -9.92
C HIS A 192 -13.15 -14.80 -9.17
N ASN A 193 -12.05 -14.60 -9.87
CA ASN A 193 -10.70 -14.70 -9.33
C ASN A 193 -9.70 -14.01 -10.25
N ASP A 194 -8.57 -13.63 -9.71
CA ASP A 194 -7.48 -12.98 -10.44
C ASP A 194 -6.32 -13.93 -10.75
N SER A 195 -6.62 -15.25 -10.81
CA SER A 195 -5.65 -16.30 -11.16
C SER A 195 -4.43 -16.25 -10.24
N ASN A 196 -3.22 -16.08 -10.80
CA ASN A 196 -1.97 -16.05 -10.06
C ASN A 196 -1.60 -14.65 -9.52
N PHE A 197 -2.50 -13.67 -9.56
CA PHE A 197 -2.24 -12.29 -9.09
C PHE A 197 -2.19 -12.16 -7.56
N CYS A 198 -1.99 -13.27 -6.88
CA CYS A 198 -1.71 -13.41 -5.46
C CYS A 198 -0.37 -14.13 -5.19
N MET A 199 0.43 -14.35 -6.26
CA MET A 199 1.76 -14.97 -6.21
C MET A 199 2.82 -13.86 -6.37
N ASP A 200 2.80 -12.92 -5.48
CA ASP A 200 3.53 -11.66 -5.53
C ASP A 200 4.31 -11.34 -4.25
N GLY A 201 4.50 -12.35 -3.42
CA GLY A 201 5.23 -12.25 -2.17
C GLY A 201 6.75 -12.26 -2.31
N LEU A 202 7.43 -11.68 -1.34
CA LEU A 202 8.86 -11.84 -1.12
C LEU A 202 9.20 -13.21 -0.51
N VAL A 203 8.21 -13.89 0.02
CA VAL A 203 8.31 -15.24 0.55
C VAL A 203 7.18 -16.13 0.05
N TYR A 204 7.45 -17.43 -0.03
CA TYR A 204 6.42 -18.45 -0.25
C TYR A 204 5.45 -18.54 0.94
N PRO A 205 4.29 -19.22 0.81
CA PRO A 205 3.34 -19.37 1.92
C PRO A 205 3.93 -20.03 3.16
N ASP A 206 4.93 -20.89 2.99
CA ASP A 206 5.67 -21.53 4.08
C ASP A 206 6.78 -20.65 4.70
N ARG A 207 6.87 -19.38 4.24
CA ARG A 207 7.87 -18.37 4.63
C ARG A 207 9.29 -18.64 4.14
N THR A 208 9.51 -19.59 3.26
CA THR A 208 10.81 -19.71 2.58
C THR A 208 11.00 -18.52 1.62
N PRO A 209 12.23 -17.97 1.51
CA PRO A 209 12.49 -16.79 0.69
C PRO A 209 12.31 -17.04 -0.81
N HIS A 210 11.66 -16.11 -1.50
CA HIS A 210 11.86 -15.91 -2.94
C HIS A 210 13.23 -15.26 -3.21
N THR A 211 13.71 -15.36 -4.43
CA THR A 211 14.96 -14.72 -4.85
C THR A 211 14.93 -13.21 -4.62
N GLY A 212 13.77 -12.57 -4.86
CA GLY A 212 13.58 -11.13 -4.65
C GLY A 212 13.83 -10.65 -3.22
N LEU A 213 13.60 -11.51 -2.22
CA LEU A 213 13.89 -11.15 -0.83
C LEU A 213 15.39 -10.96 -0.58
N LEU A 214 16.25 -11.64 -1.33
CA LEU A 214 17.71 -11.47 -1.19
C LEU A 214 18.14 -10.09 -1.67
N GLU A 215 17.50 -9.58 -2.73
CA GLU A 215 17.70 -8.21 -3.22
C GLU A 215 17.22 -7.19 -2.18
N VAL A 216 15.97 -7.34 -1.67
CA VAL A 216 15.45 -6.49 -0.59
C VAL A 216 16.39 -6.46 0.62
N LYS A 217 16.88 -7.64 1.06
CA LYS A 217 17.84 -7.73 2.17
C LYS A 217 19.12 -6.93 1.88
N GLN A 218 19.60 -6.97 0.66
CA GLN A 218 20.81 -6.26 0.27
C GLN A 218 20.57 -4.75 0.22
N VAL A 219 19.45 -4.31 -0.34
CA VAL A 219 19.12 -2.89 -0.47
C VAL A 219 18.76 -2.28 0.89
N TYR A 220 17.98 -2.98 1.72
CA TYR A 220 17.49 -2.50 3.03
C TYR A 220 18.53 -2.66 4.16
N ARG A 221 19.76 -3.08 3.84
CA ARG A 221 20.79 -3.23 4.87
C ARG A 221 21.03 -1.90 5.61
N PRO A 222 21.09 -1.92 6.94
CA PRO A 222 21.21 -0.68 7.73
C PRO A 222 22.61 -0.05 7.66
N VAL A 223 23.60 -0.82 7.20
CA VAL A 223 24.98 -0.35 7.08
C VAL A 223 25.50 -0.63 5.66
N ARG A 224 26.02 0.44 5.02
CA ARG A 224 26.63 0.39 3.70
C ARG A 224 28.10 0.71 3.83
N VAL A 225 28.93 -0.16 3.24
CA VAL A 225 30.38 0.07 3.17
C VAL A 225 30.71 0.60 1.78
N THR A 226 31.30 1.77 1.72
CA THR A 226 31.78 2.38 0.49
C THR A 226 33.29 2.50 0.52
N LYS A 227 33.93 2.49 -0.67
CA LYS A 227 35.36 2.75 -0.77
C LYS A 227 35.62 4.21 -0.37
N GLY A 228 36.40 4.40 0.67
CA GLY A 228 36.85 5.74 1.04
C GLY A 228 37.78 6.34 -0.03
N GLU A 229 37.71 7.66 -0.23
CA GLU A 229 38.76 8.36 -0.97
C GLU A 229 40.04 8.26 -0.14
N SER A 230 41.09 7.66 -0.70
CA SER A 230 42.43 7.79 -0.11
C SER A 230 42.90 9.21 -0.36
N GLU A 231 43.03 10.01 0.68
CA GLU A 231 43.88 11.20 0.57
C GLU A 231 45.29 10.76 0.14
N GLY A 232 45.67 11.13 -1.09
CA GLY A 232 46.99 10.87 -1.67
C GLY A 232 47.98 11.90 -1.17
#